data_4df0bc3ed7e73a3e1f3e61b3504b4c2d
#
_entry.id   4df0bc3ed7e73a3e1f3e61b3504b4c2d
#
_cell.length_a   1.000
_cell.length_b   1.000
_cell.length_c   1.000
_cell.angle_alpha   90.00
_cell.angle_beta   90.00
_cell.angle_gamma   90.00
#
_symmetry.space_group_name_H-M   'P 1'
#
loop_
_entity.id
_entity.type
_entity.pdbx_description
1 polymer ?
#
loop_
_entity_poly.entity_id
_entity_poly.type
_entity_poly.pdbx_seq_one_letter_code
_entity_poly.pdbx_strand_id
1 'polypeptide(L)'
;MERMSIDQIEGIVDRGVEEIAVTAASLADAGPRAGRFLTRVAVLTDFLRALEEELPKHQTLVNVQYATAINSAMGKGITEKKVEAEANPVYCDAVEKKAAVDAQRDWVRNYIKIFDNAHVMYRQYSNARS
;
A
#
# COMPACT_ATOMS: atom_id res chain seq x y z
N MET A 1 -5.35 -17.64 -7.86
CA MET A 1 -6.28 -16.67 -7.21
C MET A 1 -5.93 -15.28 -7.69
N GLU A 2 -6.89 -14.55 -8.22
CA GLU A 2 -6.64 -13.20 -8.70
C GLU A 2 -6.40 -12.25 -7.53
N ARG A 3 -5.44 -11.37 -7.71
CA ARG A 3 -5.16 -10.31 -6.77
C ARG A 3 -6.31 -9.29 -6.79
N MET A 4 -6.71 -8.81 -5.62
CA MET A 4 -7.69 -7.72 -5.53
C MET A 4 -7.15 -6.45 -6.18
N SER A 5 -8.04 -5.70 -6.85
CA SER A 5 -7.70 -4.41 -7.41
C SER A 5 -7.59 -3.36 -6.30
N ILE A 6 -6.91 -2.24 -6.59
CA ILE A 6 -6.82 -1.12 -5.64
C ILE A 6 -8.21 -0.57 -5.31
N ASP A 7 -9.14 -0.56 -6.26
CA ASP A 7 -10.52 -0.10 -6.03
C ASP A 7 -11.23 -0.98 -5.01
N GLN A 8 -11.05 -2.29 -5.09
CA GLN A 8 -11.60 -3.23 -4.12
C GLN A 8 -11.01 -3.01 -2.72
N ILE A 9 -9.70 -2.76 -2.64
CA ILE A 9 -9.01 -2.47 -1.38
C ILE A 9 -9.48 -1.14 -0.79
N GLU A 10 -9.62 -0.09 -1.60
CA GLU A 10 -10.18 1.19 -1.16
C GLU A 10 -11.59 1.02 -0.58
N GLY A 11 -12.43 0.20 -1.22
CA GLY A 11 -13.76 -0.11 -0.71
C GLY A 11 -13.73 -0.78 0.66
N ILE A 12 -12.81 -1.71 0.89
CA ILE A 12 -12.62 -2.38 2.19
C ILE A 12 -12.20 -1.37 3.25
N VAL A 13 -11.26 -0.48 2.91
CA VAL A 13 -10.80 0.57 3.81
C VAL A 13 -11.92 1.53 4.15
N ASP A 14 -12.65 2.01 3.16
CA ASP A 14 -13.76 2.97 3.36
C ASP A 14 -14.84 2.40 4.26
N ARG A 15 -15.24 1.14 4.05
CA ARG A 15 -16.22 0.47 4.92
C ARG A 15 -15.69 0.30 6.34
N GLY A 16 -14.40 0.02 6.51
CA GLY A 16 -13.78 -0.08 7.83
C GLY A 16 -13.76 1.26 8.56
N VAL A 17 -13.41 2.34 7.87
CA VAL A 17 -13.40 3.70 8.43
C VAL A 17 -14.83 4.10 8.85
N GLU A 18 -15.83 3.83 8.03
CA GLU A 18 -17.22 4.08 8.35
C GLU A 18 -17.67 3.31 9.59
N GLU A 19 -17.28 2.05 9.70
CA GLU A 19 -17.63 1.22 10.86
C GLU A 19 -16.99 1.73 12.15
N ILE A 20 -15.76 2.21 12.11
CA ILE A 20 -15.10 2.83 13.28
C ILE A 20 -15.84 4.09 13.70
N ALA A 21 -16.31 4.89 12.74
CA ALA A 21 -16.99 6.16 13.00
C ALA A 21 -18.37 5.96 13.66
N VAL A 22 -18.99 4.79 13.48
CA VAL A 22 -20.29 4.49 14.08
C VAL A 22 -20.10 3.89 15.47
N THR A 23 -20.65 4.53 16.48
CA THR A 23 -20.62 4.00 17.86
C THR A 23 -21.33 2.65 17.91
N ALA A 24 -20.73 1.68 18.60
CA ALA A 24 -21.37 0.40 18.80
C ALA A 24 -22.68 0.57 19.58
N ALA A 25 -23.77 0.02 19.06
CA ALA A 25 -25.09 0.13 19.68
C ALA A 25 -25.14 -0.61 21.03
N SER A 26 -24.32 -1.64 21.20
CA SER A 26 -24.21 -2.41 22.44
C SER A 26 -22.88 -3.15 22.47
N LEU A 27 -22.49 -3.65 23.65
CA LEU A 27 -21.31 -4.51 23.77
C LEU A 27 -21.47 -5.81 22.97
N ALA A 28 -22.71 -6.22 22.67
CA ALA A 28 -22.97 -7.41 21.85
C ALA A 28 -22.42 -7.26 20.40
N ASP A 29 -22.29 -6.03 19.90
CA ASP A 29 -21.72 -5.77 18.58
C ASP A 29 -20.19 -5.90 18.54
N ALA A 30 -19.53 -5.83 19.69
CA ALA A 30 -18.07 -5.76 19.76
C ALA A 30 -17.39 -7.02 19.22
N GLY A 31 -17.90 -8.20 19.56
CA GLY A 31 -17.35 -9.45 19.07
C GLY A 31 -17.41 -9.58 17.54
N PRO A 32 -18.59 -9.43 16.92
CA PRO A 32 -18.71 -9.42 15.45
C PRO A 32 -17.87 -8.34 14.78
N ARG A 33 -17.78 -7.13 15.34
CA ARG A 33 -16.92 -6.06 14.81
C ARG A 33 -15.45 -6.46 14.86
N ALA A 34 -14.99 -7.04 15.97
CA ALA A 34 -13.62 -7.54 16.10
C ALA A 34 -13.30 -8.54 14.97
N GLY A 35 -14.22 -9.47 14.69
CA GLY A 35 -14.07 -10.43 13.61
C GLY A 35 -13.97 -9.78 12.23
N ARG A 36 -14.81 -8.77 11.96
CA ARG A 36 -14.76 -8.04 10.67
C ARG A 36 -13.44 -7.29 10.50
N PHE A 37 -12.92 -6.65 11.55
CA PHE A 37 -11.62 -5.97 11.45
C PHE A 37 -10.47 -6.94 11.30
N LEU A 38 -10.51 -8.09 11.94
CA LEU A 38 -9.51 -9.14 11.74
C LEU A 38 -9.48 -9.60 10.28
N THR A 39 -10.65 -9.79 9.67
CA THR A 39 -10.77 -10.14 8.24
C THR A 39 -10.18 -9.04 7.34
N ARG A 40 -10.47 -7.77 7.64
CA ARG A 40 -9.92 -6.64 6.90
C ARG A 40 -8.38 -6.59 6.99
N VAL A 41 -7.85 -6.79 8.20
CA VAL A 41 -6.39 -6.88 8.40
C VAL A 41 -5.77 -7.99 7.54
N ALA A 42 -6.40 -9.17 7.52
CA ALA A 42 -5.90 -10.29 6.74
C ALA A 42 -5.88 -9.97 5.23
N VAL A 43 -6.95 -9.38 4.70
CA VAL A 43 -7.05 -9.00 3.29
C VAL A 43 -6.02 -7.92 2.93
N LEU A 44 -5.89 -6.89 3.77
CA LEU A 44 -4.90 -5.83 3.54
C LEU A 44 -3.47 -6.36 3.63
N THR A 45 -3.21 -7.30 4.52
CA THR A 45 -1.88 -7.92 4.68
C THR A 45 -1.50 -8.71 3.42
N ASP A 46 -2.44 -9.45 2.82
CA ASP A 46 -2.19 -10.15 1.56
C ASP A 46 -1.92 -9.17 0.41
N PHE A 47 -2.67 -8.08 0.35
CA PHE A 47 -2.44 -7.03 -0.65
C PHE A 47 -1.08 -6.36 -0.45
N LEU A 48 -0.70 -6.06 0.80
CA LEU A 48 0.62 -5.51 1.13
C LEU A 48 1.74 -6.43 0.67
N ARG A 49 1.60 -7.73 0.91
CA ARG A 49 2.60 -8.71 0.48
C ARG A 49 2.80 -8.67 -1.04
N ALA A 50 1.72 -8.58 -1.81
CA ALA A 50 1.81 -8.47 -3.25
C ALA A 50 2.53 -7.18 -3.69
N LEU A 51 2.28 -6.05 -3.02
CA LEU A 51 3.00 -4.79 -3.29
C LEU A 51 4.48 -4.91 -2.96
N GLU A 52 4.82 -5.53 -1.84
CA GLU A 52 6.21 -5.73 -1.44
C GLU A 52 6.98 -6.64 -2.41
N GLU A 53 6.32 -7.61 -3.02
CA GLU A 53 6.90 -8.44 -4.08
C GLU A 53 7.13 -7.66 -5.37
N GLU A 54 6.30 -6.66 -5.67
CA GLU A 54 6.44 -5.83 -6.86
C GLU A 54 7.55 -4.79 -6.74
N LEU A 55 7.81 -4.27 -5.54
CA LEU A 55 8.75 -3.17 -5.34
C LEU A 55 10.15 -3.44 -5.88
N PRO A 56 10.78 -4.62 -5.63
CA PRO A 56 12.09 -4.91 -6.22
C PRO A 56 12.09 -4.91 -7.74
N LYS A 57 10.99 -5.34 -8.36
CA LYS A 57 10.84 -5.34 -9.83
C LYS A 57 10.81 -3.91 -10.36
N HIS A 58 10.10 -3.01 -9.69
CA HIS A 58 10.08 -1.59 -10.04
C HIS A 58 11.43 -0.94 -9.84
N GLN A 59 12.14 -1.28 -8.76
CA GLN A 59 13.50 -0.76 -8.53
C GLN A 59 14.46 -1.22 -9.63
N THR A 60 14.39 -2.48 -10.03
CA THR A 60 15.19 -3.00 -11.13
C THR A 60 14.90 -2.25 -12.43
N LEU A 61 13.61 -2.01 -12.72
CA LEU A 61 13.22 -1.27 -13.92
C LEU A 61 13.76 0.16 -13.90
N VAL A 62 13.66 0.86 -12.76
CA VAL A 62 14.24 2.19 -12.57
C VAL A 62 15.74 2.18 -12.88
N ASN A 63 16.48 1.21 -12.33
CA ASN A 63 17.92 1.08 -12.53
C ASN A 63 18.27 0.80 -13.99
N VAL A 64 17.54 -0.10 -14.65
CA VAL A 64 17.74 -0.43 -16.08
C VAL A 64 17.46 0.79 -16.96
N GLN A 65 16.37 1.50 -16.70
CA GLN A 65 16.02 2.69 -17.50
C GLN A 65 17.02 3.82 -17.30
N TYR A 66 17.55 3.99 -16.09
CA TYR A 66 18.61 4.98 -15.83
C TYR A 66 19.88 4.65 -16.61
N ALA A 67 20.33 3.40 -16.54
CA ALA A 67 21.52 2.96 -17.28
C ALA A 67 21.35 3.11 -18.79
N THR A 68 20.17 2.75 -19.33
CA THR A 68 19.84 2.90 -20.74
C THR A 68 19.84 4.38 -21.14
N ALA A 69 19.26 5.25 -20.31
CA ALA A 69 19.22 6.69 -20.58
C ALA A 69 20.63 7.30 -20.59
N ILE A 70 21.50 6.90 -19.66
CA ILE A 70 22.91 7.36 -19.65
C ILE A 70 23.63 6.91 -20.92
N ASN A 71 23.47 5.64 -21.31
CA ASN A 71 24.13 5.12 -22.51
C ASN A 71 23.65 5.78 -23.80
N SER A 72 22.41 6.28 -23.82
CA SER A 72 21.82 6.96 -24.97
C SER A 72 22.03 8.47 -24.94
N ALA A 73 22.58 9.02 -23.86
CA ALA A 73 22.76 10.47 -23.73
C ALA A 73 23.80 11.02 -24.68
N MET A 74 23.51 12.20 -25.21
CA MET A 74 24.35 12.88 -26.22
C MET A 74 25.37 13.82 -25.58
N GLY A 75 25.30 14.07 -24.31
CA GLY A 75 26.23 14.93 -23.58
C GLY A 75 27.66 14.44 -23.61
N LYS A 76 28.61 15.36 -23.51
CA LYS A 76 30.05 15.09 -23.67
C LYS A 76 30.71 14.62 -22.37
N GLY A 77 30.13 14.91 -21.23
CA GLY A 77 30.67 14.55 -19.94
C GLY A 77 29.65 13.78 -19.07
N ILE A 78 30.14 13.16 -18.02
CA ILE A 78 29.32 12.38 -17.09
C ILE A 78 28.19 13.23 -16.48
N THR A 79 28.46 14.48 -16.12
CA THR A 79 27.46 15.37 -15.52
C THR A 79 26.35 15.70 -16.51
N GLU A 80 26.69 16.01 -17.76
CA GLU A 80 25.70 16.29 -18.80
C GLU A 80 24.84 15.06 -19.11
N LYS A 81 25.46 13.87 -19.16
CA LYS A 81 24.75 12.60 -19.38
C LYS A 81 23.76 12.30 -18.26
N LYS A 82 24.13 12.55 -17.00
CA LYS A 82 23.25 12.37 -15.85
C LYS A 82 22.06 13.31 -15.91
N VAL A 83 22.28 14.59 -16.26
CA VAL A 83 21.19 15.56 -16.39
C VAL A 83 20.21 15.12 -17.48
N GLU A 84 20.72 14.68 -18.65
CA GLU A 84 19.86 14.17 -19.71
C GLU A 84 19.10 12.92 -19.29
N ALA A 85 19.77 11.97 -18.60
CA ALA A 85 19.15 10.75 -18.16
C ALA A 85 18.03 11.02 -17.15
N GLU A 86 18.24 11.94 -16.21
CA GLU A 86 17.23 12.32 -15.21
C GLU A 86 16.01 13.00 -15.84
N ALA A 87 16.16 13.60 -17.01
CA ALA A 87 15.07 14.21 -17.79
C ALA A 87 14.42 13.24 -18.79
N ASN A 88 14.97 12.03 -18.96
CA ASN A 88 14.46 11.07 -19.94
C ASN A 88 13.03 10.62 -19.57
N PRO A 89 12.05 10.72 -20.49
CA PRO A 89 10.65 10.39 -20.18
C PRO A 89 10.43 8.94 -19.75
N VAL A 90 11.14 7.99 -20.32
CA VAL A 90 10.99 6.57 -19.97
C VAL A 90 11.51 6.30 -18.57
N TYR A 91 12.64 6.89 -18.21
CA TYR A 91 13.18 6.83 -16.87
C TYR A 91 12.24 7.49 -15.86
N CYS A 92 11.76 8.70 -16.16
CA CYS A 92 10.81 9.42 -15.29
C CYS A 92 9.52 8.61 -15.06
N ASP A 93 9.01 7.96 -16.10
CA ASP A 93 7.83 7.10 -15.99
C ASP A 93 8.08 5.92 -15.04
N ALA A 94 9.25 5.29 -15.12
CA ALA A 94 9.63 4.19 -14.23
C ALA A 94 9.71 4.66 -12.77
N VAL A 95 10.28 5.84 -12.52
CA VAL A 95 10.38 6.46 -11.19
C VAL A 95 8.99 6.75 -10.63
N GLU A 96 8.10 7.32 -11.44
CA GLU A 96 6.72 7.62 -11.03
C GLU A 96 5.94 6.37 -10.68
N LYS A 97 6.07 5.32 -11.47
CA LYS A 97 5.41 4.03 -11.19
C LYS A 97 5.89 3.42 -9.88
N LYS A 98 7.21 3.45 -9.64
CA LYS A 98 7.77 2.98 -8.35
C LYS A 98 7.24 3.81 -7.19
N ALA A 99 7.23 5.12 -7.33
CA ALA A 99 6.72 6.03 -6.29
C ALA A 99 5.24 5.76 -5.98
N ALA A 100 4.43 5.47 -6.99
CA ALA A 100 3.02 5.13 -6.80
C ALA A 100 2.85 3.84 -5.99
N VAL A 101 3.65 2.81 -6.26
CA VAL A 101 3.62 1.56 -5.50
C VAL A 101 4.12 1.76 -4.08
N ASP A 102 5.18 2.54 -3.88
CA ASP A 102 5.66 2.92 -2.54
C ASP A 102 4.57 3.63 -1.73
N ALA A 103 3.85 4.56 -2.34
CA ALA A 103 2.77 5.29 -1.70
C ALA A 103 1.60 4.36 -1.33
N GLN A 104 1.23 3.45 -2.20
CA GLN A 104 0.19 2.44 -1.91
C GLN A 104 0.60 1.54 -0.75
N ARG A 105 1.85 1.09 -0.73
CA ARG A 105 2.38 0.27 0.38
C ARG A 105 2.24 1.00 1.72
N ASP A 106 2.66 2.24 1.79
CA ASP A 106 2.62 3.02 3.02
C ASP A 106 1.19 3.26 3.47
N TRP A 107 0.27 3.55 2.53
CA TRP A 107 -1.15 3.71 2.79
C TRP A 107 -1.77 2.43 3.36
N VAL A 108 -1.50 1.28 2.74
CA VAL A 108 -2.01 -0.01 3.21
C VAL A 108 -1.46 -0.34 4.60
N ARG A 109 -0.16 -0.15 4.83
CA ARG A 109 0.46 -0.37 6.15
C ARG A 109 -0.22 0.45 7.24
N ASN A 110 -0.52 1.71 6.94
CA ASN A 110 -1.19 2.59 7.87
C ASN A 110 -2.57 2.07 8.27
N TYR A 111 -3.36 1.63 7.29
CA TYR A 111 -4.70 1.09 7.57
C TYR A 111 -4.67 -0.30 8.23
N ILE A 112 -3.67 -1.11 7.96
CA ILE A 112 -3.46 -2.35 8.72
C ILE A 112 -3.31 -2.04 10.22
N LYS A 113 -2.51 -1.03 10.58
CA LYS A 113 -2.35 -0.62 11.98
C LYS A 113 -3.66 -0.11 12.58
N ILE A 114 -4.38 0.75 11.86
CA ILE A 114 -5.65 1.30 12.32
C ILE A 114 -6.66 0.19 12.58
N PHE A 115 -6.80 -0.75 11.66
CA PHE A 115 -7.77 -1.83 11.76
C PHE A 115 -7.35 -2.91 12.76
N ASP A 116 -6.04 -3.16 12.92
CA ASP A 116 -5.56 -4.05 13.96
C ASP A 116 -5.85 -3.48 15.35
N ASN A 117 -5.63 -2.19 15.55
CA ASN A 117 -5.99 -1.51 16.79
C ASN A 117 -7.50 -1.58 17.05
N ALA A 118 -8.32 -1.40 16.03
CA ALA A 118 -9.76 -1.53 16.13
C ALA A 118 -10.16 -2.97 16.50
N HIS A 119 -9.56 -3.97 15.87
CA HIS A 119 -9.77 -5.38 16.20
C HIS A 119 -9.48 -5.66 17.68
N VAL A 120 -8.31 -5.23 18.16
CA VAL A 120 -7.90 -5.43 19.56
C VAL A 120 -8.88 -4.74 20.50
N MET A 121 -9.26 -3.50 20.23
CA MET A 121 -10.18 -2.72 21.04
C MET A 121 -11.54 -3.42 21.15
N TYR A 122 -12.14 -3.81 20.04
CA TYR A 122 -13.45 -4.47 20.05
C TYR A 122 -13.40 -5.85 20.70
N ARG A 123 -12.31 -6.58 20.54
CA ARG A 123 -12.11 -7.86 21.21
C ARG A 123 -12.04 -7.68 22.73
N GLN A 124 -11.35 -6.65 23.21
CA GLN A 124 -11.27 -6.34 24.63
C GLN A 124 -12.64 -5.98 25.20
N TYR A 125 -13.44 -5.18 24.49
CA TYR A 125 -14.81 -4.88 24.90
C TYR A 125 -15.68 -6.14 24.96
N SER A 126 -15.56 -7.00 23.97
CA SER A 126 -16.29 -8.27 23.95
C SER A 126 -15.92 -9.17 25.14
N ASN A 127 -14.63 -9.26 25.46
CA ASN A 127 -14.14 -10.07 26.58
C ASN A 127 -14.53 -9.47 27.95
N ALA A 128 -14.51 -8.14 28.07
CA ALA A 128 -14.89 -7.46 29.30
C ALA A 128 -16.36 -7.72 29.69
N ARG A 129 -17.20 -8.02 28.71
CA ARG A 129 -18.62 -8.35 28.94
C ARG A 129 -18.81 -9.74 29.54
N SER A 130 -17.89 -10.64 29.29
CA SER A 130 -17.95 -12.02 29.82
C SER A 130 -17.65 -12.01 31.31
#